data_0be0e2ffde77db6cb48be09ebb90a775
#
_entry.id   0be0e2ffde77db6cb48be09ebb90a775
#
_cell.length_a   1.000
_cell.length_b   1.000
_cell.length_c   1.000
_cell.angle_alpha   90.00
_cell.angle_beta   90.00
_cell.angle_gamma   90.00
#
_symmetry.space_group_name_H-M   'P 1'
#
loop_
_entity.id
_entity.type
_entity.pdbx_description
1 polymer ?
#
loop_
_entity_poly.entity_id
_entity_poly.type
_entity_poly.pdbx_seq_one_letter_code
_entity_poly.pdbx_strand_id
1 'polypeptide(L)'
;VKTPLKSNVSFRSVTTVKKLIPTNSKVNSFLFYSGEVEASLAATGRQMMAHTNRYAIYEFWMHLLADRHALARAAAHVHPTIDDAQFYFLQEDWTNYKDAKLRAALFFIMNRSSSTGLVSCGELSRDNFNPAAFALLKRFDVENLYPVYDKDDDLIQNIKDASDTEYTLLPVGNYSFNLFEYGKSRAADVTPVHHRDLAEFVGQSDQKVVLMYKNHPALFDLYKEHNIQMVDAYGRPTDDRGRCEEMTIANF
;
A
#
# COMPACT_ATOMS: atom_id res chain seq x y z
N VAL A 1 -4.46 -11.50 -4.94
CA VAL A 1 -5.56 -11.35 -3.96
C VAL A 1 -6.12 -9.95 -4.07
N LYS A 2 -7.44 -9.79 -4.15
CA LYS A 2 -8.10 -8.48 -4.10
C LYS A 2 -8.34 -8.09 -2.65
N THR A 3 -7.99 -6.86 -2.30
CA THR A 3 -8.17 -6.30 -0.96
C THR A 3 -9.39 -5.37 -0.89
N PRO A 4 -9.92 -5.08 0.31
CA PRO A 4 -11.07 -4.21 0.47
C PRO A 4 -10.81 -2.76 0.07
N LEU A 5 -9.59 -2.24 0.30
CA LEU A 5 -9.26 -0.87 -0.05
C LEU A 5 -9.04 -0.69 -1.55
N LYS A 6 -9.43 0.47 -2.06
CA LYS A 6 -9.08 0.91 -3.40
C LYS A 6 -7.63 1.40 -3.37
N SER A 7 -6.83 0.95 -4.33
CA SER A 7 -5.48 1.45 -4.54
C SER A 7 -5.46 2.38 -5.76
N ASN A 8 -4.71 3.47 -5.67
CA ASN A 8 -4.36 4.30 -6.80
C ASN A 8 -3.17 3.73 -7.59
N VAL A 9 -2.45 2.76 -6.98
CA VAL A 9 -1.35 2.03 -7.61
C VAL A 9 -1.58 0.53 -7.41
N SER A 10 -1.72 -0.20 -8.50
CA SER A 10 -1.76 -1.66 -8.51
C SER A 10 -0.55 -2.21 -9.24
N PHE A 11 -0.02 -3.35 -8.79
CA PHE A 11 1.15 -3.98 -9.39
C PHE A 11 0.81 -5.30 -10.06
N ARG A 12 1.21 -5.44 -11.31
CA ARG A 12 1.19 -6.70 -12.08
C ARG A 12 2.47 -7.51 -11.88
N SER A 13 3.55 -6.85 -11.47
CA SER A 13 4.87 -7.43 -11.22
C SER A 13 4.96 -8.27 -9.93
N VAL A 14 3.87 -8.47 -9.19
CA VAL A 14 3.83 -9.33 -8.00
C VAL A 14 4.34 -10.75 -8.30
N THR A 15 4.11 -11.26 -9.52
CA THR A 15 4.63 -12.57 -9.94
C THR A 15 6.16 -12.58 -10.00
N THR A 16 6.78 -11.47 -10.39
CA THR A 16 8.23 -11.27 -10.37
C THR A 16 8.76 -11.31 -8.94
N VAL A 17 8.12 -10.56 -8.03
CA VAL A 17 8.49 -10.56 -6.60
C VAL A 17 8.39 -11.96 -5.99
N LYS A 18 7.37 -12.74 -6.35
CA LYS A 18 7.23 -14.14 -5.90
C LYS A 18 8.37 -15.05 -6.32
N LYS A 19 9.08 -14.74 -7.40
CA LYS A 19 10.27 -15.50 -7.83
C LYS A 19 11.53 -15.07 -7.07
N LEU A 20 11.61 -13.79 -6.67
CA LEU A 20 12.76 -13.24 -5.93
C LEU A 20 12.71 -13.60 -4.45
N ILE A 21 11.54 -13.60 -3.84
CA ILE A 21 11.35 -13.89 -2.42
C ILE A 21 10.80 -15.32 -2.28
N PRO A 22 11.53 -16.25 -1.66
CA PRO A 22 11.08 -17.65 -1.47
C PRO A 22 9.80 -17.76 -0.61
N THR A 23 9.05 -18.84 -0.77
CA THR A 23 7.96 -19.23 0.15
C THR A 23 8.51 -19.46 1.56
N ASN A 24 7.70 -19.23 2.58
CA ASN A 24 8.06 -19.33 4.00
C ASN A 24 9.08 -18.30 4.49
N SER A 25 9.47 -17.33 3.66
CA SER A 25 10.30 -16.21 4.11
C SER A 25 9.51 -15.26 5.01
N LYS A 26 10.18 -14.65 5.98
CA LYS A 26 9.70 -13.49 6.73
C LYS A 26 10.15 -12.23 5.97
N VAL A 27 9.20 -11.34 5.69
CA VAL A 27 9.41 -10.16 4.84
C VAL A 27 8.89 -8.92 5.56
N ASN A 28 9.73 -7.90 5.73
CA ASN A 28 9.28 -6.57 6.10
C ASN A 28 8.85 -5.81 4.83
N SER A 29 7.58 -5.46 4.72
CA SER A 29 7.04 -4.66 3.62
C SER A 29 6.69 -3.28 4.11
N PHE A 30 7.29 -2.24 3.55
CA PHE A 30 7.06 -0.85 3.91
C PHE A 30 6.13 -0.15 2.92
N LEU A 31 5.65 1.05 3.28
CA LEU A 31 4.65 1.80 2.51
C LEU A 31 3.31 1.08 2.39
N PHE A 32 2.98 0.29 3.40
CA PHE A 32 1.74 -0.48 3.44
C PHE A 32 0.52 0.42 3.40
N TYR A 33 -0.36 0.18 2.42
CA TYR A 33 -1.60 0.92 2.23
C TYR A 33 -2.77 -0.01 1.86
N SER A 34 -2.96 -0.30 0.58
CA SER A 34 -4.06 -1.15 0.11
C SER A 34 -3.85 -2.64 0.35
N GLY A 35 -2.63 -3.06 0.59
CA GLY A 35 -2.25 -4.43 0.94
C GLY A 35 -2.35 -5.45 -0.21
N GLU A 36 -2.50 -5.03 -1.47
CA GLU A 36 -2.63 -5.98 -2.60
C GLU A 36 -1.39 -6.84 -2.79
N VAL A 37 -0.22 -6.24 -2.68
CA VAL A 37 1.07 -6.93 -2.83
C VAL A 37 1.27 -7.87 -1.65
N GLU A 38 1.16 -7.35 -0.43
CA GLU A 38 1.38 -8.08 0.81
C GLU A 38 0.40 -9.26 0.96
N ALA A 39 -0.89 -9.03 0.74
CA ALA A 39 -1.90 -10.09 0.77
C ALA A 39 -1.65 -11.17 -0.29
N SER A 40 -1.15 -10.78 -1.48
CA SER A 40 -0.82 -11.72 -2.54
C SER A 40 0.42 -12.56 -2.22
N LEU A 41 1.37 -12.02 -1.48
CA LEU A 41 2.56 -12.74 -0.99
C LEU A 41 2.21 -13.61 0.21
N ALA A 42 1.46 -13.09 1.19
CA ALA A 42 0.98 -13.81 2.36
C ALA A 42 0.16 -15.03 1.99
N ALA A 43 -0.76 -14.91 1.02
CA ALA A 43 -1.57 -16.02 0.50
C ALA A 43 -0.74 -17.14 -0.14
N THR A 44 0.56 -16.94 -0.36
CA THR A 44 1.49 -17.95 -0.88
C THR A 44 2.51 -18.41 0.17
N GLY A 45 2.20 -18.21 1.45
CA GLY A 45 2.95 -18.76 2.59
C GLY A 45 4.10 -17.87 3.10
N ARG A 46 4.25 -16.63 2.61
CA ARG A 46 5.23 -15.67 3.15
C ARG A 46 4.66 -14.97 4.38
N GLN A 47 5.48 -14.78 5.41
CA GLN A 47 5.09 -14.00 6.58
C GLN A 47 5.36 -12.52 6.32
N MET A 48 4.31 -11.74 6.13
CA MET A 48 4.39 -10.34 5.76
C MET A 48 4.22 -9.45 7.00
N MET A 49 5.30 -8.81 7.43
CA MET A 49 5.26 -7.71 8.40
C MET A 49 5.01 -6.42 7.61
N ALA A 50 3.77 -5.92 7.64
CA ALA A 50 3.30 -4.85 6.76
C ALA A 50 3.35 -3.51 7.50
N HIS A 51 4.43 -2.75 7.24
CA HIS A 51 4.80 -1.52 7.94
C HIS A 51 4.13 -0.29 7.35
N THR A 52 3.56 0.54 8.21
CA THR A 52 3.04 1.86 7.86
C THR A 52 3.24 2.84 9.01
N ASN A 53 3.66 4.06 8.70
CA ASN A 53 3.71 5.17 9.66
C ASN A 53 2.38 5.97 9.71
N ARG A 54 1.33 5.46 9.05
CA ARG A 54 -0.01 6.06 9.04
C ARG A 54 -0.93 5.26 9.96
N TYR A 55 -1.18 5.81 11.17
CA TYR A 55 -1.98 5.13 12.19
C TYR A 55 -3.37 4.71 11.69
N ALA A 56 -3.99 5.51 10.83
CA ALA A 56 -5.30 5.21 10.26
C ALA A 56 -5.31 3.94 9.39
N ILE A 57 -4.24 3.73 8.63
CA ILE A 57 -4.05 2.53 7.80
C ILE A 57 -3.84 1.31 8.71
N TYR A 58 -2.95 1.44 9.69
CA TYR A 58 -2.72 0.41 10.70
C TYR A 58 -4.03 0.04 11.43
N GLU A 59 -4.77 1.03 11.93
CA GLU A 59 -6.02 0.84 12.66
C GLU A 59 -7.08 0.11 11.81
N PHE A 60 -7.23 0.51 10.54
CA PHE A 60 -8.12 -0.18 9.60
C PHE A 60 -7.77 -1.66 9.45
N TRP A 61 -6.51 -1.97 9.16
CA TRP A 61 -6.06 -3.33 8.94
C TRP A 61 -6.17 -4.19 10.20
N MET A 62 -5.85 -3.63 11.37
CA MET A 62 -6.04 -4.32 12.64
C MET A 62 -7.49 -4.70 12.88
N HIS A 63 -8.44 -3.79 12.65
CA HIS A 63 -9.86 -4.09 12.78
C HIS A 63 -10.37 -5.08 11.73
N LEU A 64 -9.89 -4.98 10.50
CA LEU A 64 -10.25 -5.92 9.44
C LEU A 64 -9.82 -7.36 9.76
N LEU A 65 -8.57 -7.54 10.19
CA LEU A 65 -8.03 -8.87 10.50
C LEU A 65 -8.60 -9.45 11.80
N ALA A 66 -8.94 -8.59 12.78
CA ALA A 66 -9.53 -9.03 14.04
C ALA A 66 -11.00 -9.49 13.88
N ASP A 67 -11.85 -8.70 13.20
CA ASP A 67 -13.27 -9.03 12.93
C ASP A 67 -13.80 -8.27 11.71
N ARG A 68 -13.58 -8.85 10.53
CA ARG A 68 -14.07 -8.32 9.25
C ARG A 68 -15.59 -8.17 9.18
N HIS A 69 -16.32 -9.01 9.90
CA HIS A 69 -17.78 -8.94 9.91
C HIS A 69 -18.31 -7.79 10.75
N ALA A 70 -17.69 -7.51 11.91
CA ALA A 70 -18.05 -6.35 12.72
C ALA A 70 -17.70 -5.05 12.00
N LEU A 71 -16.53 -4.98 11.34
CA LEU A 71 -16.14 -3.83 10.53
C LEU A 71 -17.13 -3.61 9.37
N ALA A 72 -17.52 -4.67 8.67
CA ALA A 72 -18.49 -4.58 7.58
C ALA A 72 -19.89 -4.14 8.05
N ARG A 73 -20.34 -4.56 9.24
CA ARG A 73 -21.60 -4.07 9.84
C ARG A 73 -21.52 -2.58 10.15
N ALA A 74 -20.43 -2.13 10.77
CA ALA A 74 -20.23 -0.71 11.07
C ALA A 74 -20.24 0.15 9.80
N ALA A 75 -19.52 -0.28 8.76
CA ALA A 75 -19.51 0.40 7.47
C ALA A 75 -20.88 0.42 6.79
N ALA A 76 -21.62 -0.69 6.83
CA ALA A 76 -22.98 -0.77 6.25
C ALA A 76 -24.00 0.12 6.98
N HIS A 77 -23.79 0.38 8.26
CA HIS A 77 -24.65 1.28 9.04
C HIS A 77 -24.46 2.76 8.66
N VAL A 78 -23.23 3.17 8.39
CA VAL A 78 -22.89 4.57 8.11
C VAL A 78 -23.06 4.94 6.63
N HIS A 79 -22.75 4.02 5.72
CA HIS A 79 -22.70 4.30 4.27
C HIS A 79 -23.97 4.94 3.68
N PRO A 80 -25.22 4.50 4.02
CA PRO A 80 -26.42 5.02 3.36
C PRO A 80 -26.67 6.51 3.57
N THR A 81 -26.02 7.12 4.56
CA THR A 81 -26.27 8.51 4.97
C THR A 81 -25.29 9.51 4.36
N ILE A 82 -24.24 9.05 3.64
CA ILE A 82 -23.19 9.94 3.15
C ILE A 82 -23.62 10.61 1.83
N ASP A 83 -23.80 11.93 1.88
CA ASP A 83 -23.91 12.82 0.73
C ASP A 83 -22.59 13.61 0.50
N ASP A 84 -22.56 14.46 -0.52
CA ASP A 84 -21.38 15.24 -0.86
C ASP A 84 -20.90 16.13 0.30
N ALA A 85 -21.81 16.80 0.99
CA ALA A 85 -21.45 17.69 2.11
C ALA A 85 -20.89 16.89 3.29
N GLN A 86 -21.51 15.76 3.60
CA GLN A 86 -21.03 14.85 4.66
C GLN A 86 -19.70 14.22 4.28
N PHE A 87 -19.46 13.88 3.01
CA PHE A 87 -18.19 13.33 2.56
C PHE A 87 -17.04 14.34 2.79
N TYR A 88 -17.22 15.60 2.41
CA TYR A 88 -16.23 16.63 2.68
C TYR A 88 -16.01 16.88 4.18
N PHE A 89 -17.09 16.94 4.96
CA PHE A 89 -16.98 17.05 6.40
C PHE A 89 -16.20 15.87 7.02
N LEU A 90 -16.48 14.65 6.58
CA LEU A 90 -15.76 13.46 7.05
C LEU A 90 -14.27 13.51 6.68
N GLN A 91 -13.90 13.98 5.49
CA GLN A 91 -12.49 14.13 5.11
C GLN A 91 -11.71 15.04 6.08
N GLU A 92 -12.39 16.03 6.69
CA GLU A 92 -11.79 16.93 7.68
C GLU A 92 -11.73 16.29 9.09
N ASP A 93 -12.78 15.61 9.51
CA ASP A 93 -13.09 15.39 10.92
C ASP A 93 -13.15 13.91 11.34
N TRP A 94 -13.10 12.96 10.42
CA TRP A 94 -13.28 11.53 10.73
C TRP A 94 -12.28 10.99 11.76
N THR A 95 -11.07 11.53 11.83
CA THR A 95 -10.04 11.11 12.78
C THR A 95 -10.38 11.48 14.23
N ASN A 96 -11.29 12.42 14.43
CA ASN A 96 -11.72 12.89 15.75
C ASN A 96 -12.75 11.98 16.43
N TYR A 97 -13.31 11.00 15.71
CA TYR A 97 -14.22 10.02 16.31
C TYR A 97 -13.48 9.15 17.32
N LYS A 98 -14.07 8.99 18.52
CA LYS A 98 -13.44 8.23 19.63
C LYS A 98 -13.45 6.72 19.40
N ASP A 99 -14.49 6.20 18.75
CA ASP A 99 -14.63 4.77 18.48
C ASP A 99 -13.69 4.36 17.33
N ALA A 100 -12.70 3.54 17.64
CA ALA A 100 -11.70 3.06 16.69
C ALA A 100 -12.30 2.22 15.55
N LYS A 101 -13.32 1.40 15.84
CA LYS A 101 -14.01 0.61 14.83
C LYS A 101 -14.80 1.51 13.86
N LEU A 102 -15.43 2.56 14.40
CA LEU A 102 -16.11 3.55 13.57
C LEU A 102 -15.12 4.29 12.68
N ARG A 103 -13.96 4.73 13.22
CA ARG A 103 -12.90 5.35 12.39
C ARG A 103 -12.43 4.41 11.27
N ALA A 104 -12.19 3.13 11.57
CA ALA A 104 -11.81 2.15 10.56
C ALA A 104 -12.90 1.94 9.50
N ALA A 105 -14.18 1.95 9.89
CA ALA A 105 -15.31 1.88 8.97
C ALA A 105 -15.41 3.14 8.07
N LEU A 106 -15.23 4.33 8.65
CA LEU A 106 -15.19 5.60 7.92
C LEU A 106 -14.01 5.66 6.95
N PHE A 107 -12.83 5.21 7.38
CA PHE A 107 -11.66 5.09 6.50
C PHE A 107 -11.98 4.25 5.26
N PHE A 108 -12.55 3.06 5.45
CA PHE A 108 -12.97 2.19 4.34
C PHE A 108 -13.98 2.88 3.41
N ILE A 109 -15.02 3.49 3.97
CA ILE A 109 -16.05 4.15 3.18
C ILE A 109 -15.45 5.29 2.36
N MET A 110 -14.65 6.16 2.97
CA MET A 110 -14.03 7.29 2.29
C MET A 110 -13.04 6.84 1.21
N ASN A 111 -12.19 5.85 1.50
CA ASN A 111 -11.30 5.26 0.50
C ASN A 111 -12.08 4.74 -0.71
N ARG A 112 -13.17 4.02 -0.48
CA ARG A 112 -13.98 3.44 -1.57
C ARG A 112 -14.83 4.47 -2.29
N SER A 113 -15.30 5.51 -1.61
CA SER A 113 -16.15 6.56 -2.18
C SER A 113 -15.36 7.69 -2.81
N SER A 114 -14.07 7.85 -2.51
CA SER A 114 -13.22 8.86 -3.12
C SER A 114 -12.95 8.57 -4.60
N SER A 115 -13.00 9.60 -5.44
CA SER A 115 -12.61 9.52 -6.86
C SER A 115 -11.15 9.10 -7.03
N THR A 116 -10.28 9.48 -6.10
CA THR A 116 -8.84 9.17 -6.11
C THR A 116 -8.51 7.84 -5.41
N GLY A 117 -9.39 7.32 -4.55
CA GLY A 117 -9.09 6.20 -3.67
C GLY A 117 -8.27 6.58 -2.43
N LEU A 118 -8.05 7.87 -2.18
CA LEU A 118 -7.44 8.42 -0.97
C LEU A 118 -8.52 8.99 -0.06
N VAL A 119 -8.34 8.88 1.25
CA VAL A 119 -9.33 9.36 2.24
C VAL A 119 -9.23 10.86 2.46
N SER A 120 -8.04 11.43 2.30
CA SER A 120 -7.75 12.85 2.56
C SER A 120 -8.02 13.77 1.38
N CYS A 121 -8.35 13.23 0.20
CA CYS A 121 -8.58 14.03 -1.00
C CYS A 121 -9.51 13.32 -1.99
N GLY A 122 -9.93 14.06 -3.01
CA GLY A 122 -10.85 13.60 -4.03
C GLY A 122 -12.30 13.95 -3.71
N GLU A 123 -13.15 13.79 -4.71
CA GLU A 123 -14.59 14.03 -4.65
C GLU A 123 -15.34 12.75 -4.34
N LEU A 124 -16.58 12.87 -3.86
CA LEU A 124 -17.46 11.73 -3.70
C LEU A 124 -17.76 11.09 -5.06
N SER A 125 -17.41 9.82 -5.22
CA SER A 125 -17.71 9.02 -6.40
C SER A 125 -18.61 7.84 -6.01
N ARG A 126 -19.89 7.99 -6.21
CA ARG A 126 -20.91 6.98 -5.81
C ARG A 126 -20.75 5.66 -6.55
N ASP A 127 -20.22 5.69 -7.78
CA ASP A 127 -20.01 4.49 -8.60
C ASP A 127 -18.91 3.57 -8.05
N ASN A 128 -17.98 4.13 -7.26
CA ASN A 128 -16.88 3.37 -6.68
C ASN A 128 -17.30 2.56 -5.45
N PHE A 129 -18.40 2.95 -4.78
CA PHE A 129 -18.89 2.28 -3.60
C PHE A 129 -20.13 1.43 -3.94
N ASN A 130 -19.90 0.16 -4.15
CA ASN A 130 -20.94 -0.78 -4.59
C ASN A 130 -20.98 -2.04 -3.70
N PRO A 131 -21.99 -2.90 -3.84
CA PRO A 131 -22.08 -4.14 -3.06
C PRO A 131 -20.84 -5.04 -3.13
N ALA A 132 -20.07 -4.97 -4.24
CA ALA A 132 -18.84 -5.74 -4.36
C ALA A 132 -17.75 -5.27 -3.39
N ALA A 133 -17.70 -3.98 -3.04
CA ALA A 133 -16.78 -3.46 -2.04
C ALA A 133 -17.05 -4.06 -0.65
N PHE A 134 -18.31 -4.13 -0.23
CA PHE A 134 -18.70 -4.82 1.01
C PHE A 134 -18.45 -6.33 0.96
N ALA A 135 -18.66 -6.96 -0.20
CA ALA A 135 -18.34 -8.37 -0.36
C ALA A 135 -16.85 -8.64 -0.21
N LEU A 136 -15.99 -7.77 -0.72
CA LEU A 136 -14.54 -7.86 -0.53
C LEU A 136 -14.17 -7.72 0.96
N LEU A 137 -14.76 -6.74 1.67
CA LEU A 137 -14.53 -6.53 3.09
C LEU A 137 -14.89 -7.78 3.91
N LYS A 138 -16.08 -8.39 3.66
CA LYS A 138 -16.56 -9.57 4.36
C LYS A 138 -15.79 -10.85 4.05
N ARG A 139 -15.25 -10.97 2.82
CA ARG A 139 -14.57 -12.18 2.34
C ARG A 139 -13.06 -12.13 2.48
N PHE A 140 -12.52 -10.99 2.87
CA PHE A 140 -11.09 -10.86 3.04
C PHE A 140 -10.63 -11.80 4.15
N ASP A 141 -9.79 -12.77 3.78
CA ASP A 141 -9.28 -13.79 4.68
C ASP A 141 -7.88 -14.16 4.21
N VAL A 142 -6.88 -13.60 4.86
CA VAL A 142 -5.48 -13.82 4.52
C VAL A 142 -4.71 -14.05 5.80
N GLU A 143 -4.14 -15.23 5.92
CA GLU A 143 -3.18 -15.58 6.96
C GLU A 143 -1.81 -14.97 6.65
N ASN A 144 -0.92 -14.93 7.64
CA ASN A 144 0.47 -14.47 7.50
C ASN A 144 0.63 -12.99 7.08
N LEU A 145 -0.37 -12.15 7.33
CA LEU A 145 -0.31 -10.71 7.14
C LEU A 145 -0.42 -10.01 8.50
N TYR A 146 0.64 -9.31 8.90
CA TYR A 146 0.78 -8.70 10.22
C TYR A 146 1.04 -7.19 10.05
N PRO A 147 0.03 -6.33 10.25
CA PRO A 147 0.22 -4.88 10.22
C PRO A 147 1.14 -4.42 11.36
N VAL A 148 2.06 -3.52 11.04
CA VAL A 148 3.00 -2.91 11.99
C VAL A 148 2.88 -1.40 11.89
N TYR A 149 2.78 -0.72 13.04
CA TYR A 149 2.76 0.74 13.10
C TYR A 149 4.14 1.28 13.45
N ASP A 150 4.75 2.00 12.50
CA ASP A 150 5.99 2.71 12.69
C ASP A 150 5.67 4.13 13.19
N LYS A 151 6.31 4.53 14.29
CA LYS A 151 6.06 5.84 14.90
C LYS A 151 6.83 6.96 14.23
N ASP A 152 7.91 6.64 13.54
CA ASP A 152 8.75 7.59 12.85
C ASP A 152 8.23 7.84 11.42
N ASP A 153 8.39 9.07 10.95
CA ASP A 153 8.11 9.43 9.56
C ASP A 153 9.30 9.17 8.62
N ASP A 154 10.49 8.88 9.14
CA ASP A 154 11.66 8.53 8.34
C ASP A 154 11.60 7.06 7.89
N LEU A 155 11.30 6.87 6.60
CA LEU A 155 11.20 5.56 5.99
C LEU A 155 12.50 4.75 6.11
N ILE A 156 13.65 5.38 5.89
CA ILE A 156 14.95 4.69 5.92
C ILE A 156 15.29 4.26 7.34
N GLN A 157 14.98 5.10 8.33
CA GLN A 157 15.17 4.74 9.73
C GLN A 157 14.28 3.56 10.12
N ASN A 158 13.01 3.58 9.73
CA ASN A 158 12.09 2.46 9.98
C ASN A 158 12.59 1.15 9.35
N ILE A 159 13.16 1.21 8.13
CA ILE A 159 13.75 0.02 7.48
C ILE A 159 14.95 -0.51 8.28
N LYS A 160 15.82 0.38 8.74
CA LYS A 160 16.99 0.01 9.55
C LYS A 160 16.59 -0.61 10.89
N ASP A 161 15.58 -0.06 11.54
CA ASP A 161 15.10 -0.54 12.84
C ASP A 161 14.43 -1.92 12.74
N ALA A 162 13.83 -2.24 11.59
CA ALA A 162 13.19 -3.52 11.31
C ALA A 162 14.11 -4.54 10.62
N SER A 163 15.40 -4.54 10.96
CA SER A 163 16.45 -5.37 10.32
C SER A 163 16.44 -6.86 10.69
N ASP A 164 15.39 -7.35 11.36
CA ASP A 164 15.25 -8.73 11.85
C ASP A 164 14.83 -9.75 10.78
N THR A 165 14.67 -9.32 9.52
CA THR A 165 14.26 -10.16 8.40
C THR A 165 15.29 -10.18 7.28
N GLU A 166 15.29 -11.28 6.50
CA GLU A 166 16.18 -11.43 5.34
C GLU A 166 15.76 -10.54 4.17
N TYR A 167 14.45 -10.28 4.02
CA TYR A 167 13.89 -9.57 2.87
C TYR A 167 13.16 -8.31 3.30
N THR A 168 13.45 -7.23 2.58
CA THR A 168 12.74 -5.95 2.66
C THR A 168 12.06 -5.69 1.33
N LEU A 169 10.76 -5.37 1.37
CA LEU A 169 9.94 -5.08 0.20
C LEU A 169 9.38 -3.66 0.30
N LEU A 170 9.50 -2.89 -0.79
CA LEU A 170 8.92 -1.56 -0.91
C LEU A 170 8.08 -1.44 -2.19
N PRO A 171 6.75 -1.54 -2.11
CA PRO A 171 5.85 -1.23 -3.23
C PRO A 171 5.73 0.29 -3.41
N VAL A 172 6.76 0.94 -3.93
CA VAL A 172 6.87 2.42 -3.98
C VAL A 172 5.82 3.03 -4.91
N GLY A 173 5.56 2.41 -6.05
CA GLY A 173 4.60 2.92 -7.02
C GLY A 173 5.20 3.93 -7.98
N ASN A 174 4.62 5.12 -8.06
CA ASN A 174 5.08 6.14 -9.00
C ASN A 174 6.37 6.80 -8.51
N TYR A 175 7.29 7.04 -9.46
CA TYR A 175 8.42 7.91 -9.24
C TYR A 175 7.96 9.36 -9.40
N SER A 176 8.04 10.13 -8.34
CA SER A 176 7.66 11.55 -8.34
C SER A 176 8.71 12.37 -7.61
N PHE A 177 9.18 13.44 -8.22
CA PHE A 177 10.01 14.44 -7.54
C PHE A 177 9.17 15.39 -6.66
N ASN A 178 7.86 15.41 -6.87
CA ASN A 178 6.94 16.31 -6.20
C ASN A 178 6.20 15.57 -5.10
N LEU A 179 6.82 15.47 -3.94
CA LEU A 179 6.26 14.87 -2.73
C LEU A 179 4.91 15.47 -2.31
N PHE A 180 4.55 16.62 -2.88
CA PHE A 180 3.33 17.38 -2.58
C PHE A 180 2.15 17.07 -3.51
N GLU A 181 2.30 16.25 -4.53
CA GLU A 181 1.21 15.93 -5.45
C GLU A 181 0.14 15.03 -4.82
N TYR A 182 0.48 14.33 -3.75
CA TYR A 182 -0.42 13.42 -3.07
C TYR A 182 -0.88 14.00 -1.73
N GLY A 183 -2.10 14.57 -1.70
CA GLY A 183 -2.76 14.97 -0.46
C GLY A 183 -2.07 16.11 0.28
N LYS A 184 -1.87 17.22 -0.39
CA LYS A 184 -1.10 18.42 0.03
C LYS A 184 -1.27 18.89 1.48
N SER A 185 -2.42 18.73 2.07
CA SER A 185 -2.70 19.30 3.39
C SER A 185 -2.85 18.28 4.51
N ARG A 186 -2.97 17.00 4.22
CA ARG A 186 -3.43 16.04 5.22
C ARG A 186 -2.67 14.73 5.26
N ALA A 187 -1.78 14.44 4.36
CA ALA A 187 -0.85 13.29 4.30
C ALA A 187 -1.17 12.08 5.22
N ALA A 188 -2.46 11.90 5.57
CA ALA A 188 -2.90 10.88 6.51
C ALA A 188 -2.74 9.46 5.95
N ASP A 189 -2.68 9.37 4.63
CA ASP A 189 -2.70 8.13 3.88
C ASP A 189 -1.53 7.99 2.88
N VAL A 190 -0.57 8.92 2.89
CA VAL A 190 0.59 8.89 1.99
C VAL A 190 1.88 9.09 2.75
N THR A 191 2.85 8.21 2.55
CA THR A 191 4.22 8.34 3.07
C THR A 191 5.11 8.91 1.98
N PRO A 192 5.82 10.03 2.23
CA PRO A 192 6.78 10.60 1.28
C PRO A 192 7.97 9.66 1.07
N VAL A 193 8.48 9.60 -0.16
CA VAL A 193 9.66 8.81 -0.51
C VAL A 193 10.72 9.71 -1.14
N HIS A 194 11.88 9.81 -0.51
CA HIS A 194 13.07 10.44 -1.05
C HIS A 194 13.84 9.43 -1.90
N HIS A 195 13.56 9.40 -3.21
CA HIS A 195 14.03 8.33 -4.10
C HIS A 195 15.54 8.22 -4.23
N ARG A 196 16.29 9.33 -4.12
CA ARG A 196 17.75 9.31 -4.15
C ARG A 196 18.34 8.69 -2.88
N ASP A 197 17.83 9.11 -1.73
CA ASP A 197 18.28 8.60 -0.43
C ASP A 197 17.94 7.10 -0.31
N LEU A 198 16.77 6.71 -0.83
CA LEU A 198 16.38 5.30 -0.90
C LEU A 198 17.30 4.49 -1.81
N ALA A 199 17.72 5.03 -2.98
CA ALA A 199 18.64 4.34 -3.86
C ALA A 199 20.04 4.20 -3.25
N GLU A 200 20.52 5.23 -2.57
CA GLU A 200 21.78 5.19 -1.82
C GLU A 200 21.73 4.14 -0.71
N PHE A 201 20.65 4.13 0.07
CA PHE A 201 20.41 3.11 1.10
C PHE A 201 20.42 1.69 0.52
N VAL A 202 19.71 1.46 -0.58
CA VAL A 202 19.62 0.14 -1.24
C VAL A 202 20.99 -0.32 -1.75
N GLY A 203 21.80 0.62 -2.29
CA GLY A 203 23.14 0.31 -2.77
C GLY A 203 24.14 -0.01 -1.66
N GLN A 204 23.89 0.44 -0.43
CA GLN A 204 24.76 0.22 0.74
C GLN A 204 24.22 -0.88 1.68
N SER A 205 23.02 -1.38 1.44
CA SER A 205 22.36 -2.31 2.34
C SER A 205 22.83 -3.75 2.15
N ASP A 206 23.16 -4.41 3.27
CA ASP A 206 23.39 -5.86 3.33
C ASP A 206 22.09 -6.68 3.32
N GLN A 207 20.94 -6.04 3.55
CA GLN A 207 19.64 -6.68 3.45
C GLN A 207 19.25 -6.91 1.99
N LYS A 208 18.50 -7.98 1.72
CA LYS A 208 17.92 -8.22 0.40
C LYS A 208 16.70 -7.33 0.21
N VAL A 209 16.88 -6.25 -0.55
CA VAL A 209 15.85 -5.24 -0.81
C VAL A 209 15.23 -5.45 -2.18
N VAL A 210 13.90 -5.44 -2.22
CA VAL A 210 13.10 -5.48 -3.46
C VAL A 210 12.22 -4.25 -3.53
N LEU A 211 12.39 -3.44 -4.57
CA LEU A 211 11.56 -2.27 -4.86
C LEU A 211 10.61 -2.57 -6.01
N MET A 212 9.39 -2.04 -5.93
CA MET A 212 8.42 -2.10 -7.03
C MET A 212 8.05 -0.68 -7.45
N TYR A 213 8.27 -0.36 -8.72
CA TYR A 213 7.97 0.94 -9.31
C TYR A 213 7.10 0.83 -10.56
N LYS A 214 6.31 1.85 -10.83
CA LYS A 214 5.84 2.14 -12.19
C LYS A 214 7.02 2.64 -13.02
N ASN A 215 7.01 2.38 -14.33
CA ASN A 215 8.09 2.77 -15.20
C ASN A 215 8.34 4.28 -15.17
N HIS A 216 9.61 4.64 -14.99
CA HIS A 216 10.09 6.01 -15.16
C HIS A 216 11.56 6.00 -15.63
N PRO A 217 11.93 6.82 -16.63
CA PRO A 217 13.28 6.79 -17.21
C PRO A 217 14.41 6.99 -16.20
N ALA A 218 14.22 7.88 -15.21
CA ALA A 218 15.22 8.17 -14.18
C ALA A 218 15.58 6.95 -13.32
N LEU A 219 14.72 5.94 -13.21
CA LEU A 219 14.99 4.74 -12.41
C LEU A 219 16.10 3.88 -13.03
N PHE A 220 16.24 3.87 -14.35
CA PHE A 220 17.31 3.12 -15.03
C PHE A 220 18.70 3.67 -14.69
N ASP A 221 18.82 4.99 -14.52
CA ASP A 221 20.07 5.61 -14.13
C ASP A 221 20.31 5.48 -12.63
N LEU A 222 19.24 5.64 -11.84
CA LEU A 222 19.30 5.60 -10.38
C LEU A 222 19.70 4.22 -9.85
N TYR A 223 19.24 3.14 -10.51
CA TYR A 223 19.45 1.75 -10.09
C TYR A 223 20.25 0.93 -11.11
N LYS A 224 21.10 1.58 -11.91
CA LYS A 224 21.88 0.94 -13.00
C LYS A 224 22.76 -0.23 -12.58
N GLU A 225 23.20 -0.25 -11.31
CA GLU A 225 24.07 -1.29 -10.75
C GLU A 225 23.26 -2.45 -10.10
N HIS A 226 21.92 -2.40 -10.18
CA HIS A 226 21.06 -3.36 -9.56
C HIS A 226 20.34 -4.25 -10.58
N ASN A 227 19.78 -5.36 -10.11
CA ASN A 227 18.97 -6.26 -10.93
C ASN A 227 17.61 -5.61 -11.21
N ILE A 228 17.39 -5.14 -12.44
CA ILE A 228 16.12 -4.54 -12.88
C ILE A 228 15.37 -5.55 -13.73
N GLN A 229 14.18 -5.96 -13.29
CA GLN A 229 13.27 -6.80 -14.05
C GLN A 229 12.05 -5.98 -14.46
N MET A 230 11.77 -5.93 -15.77
CA MET A 230 10.68 -5.16 -16.34
C MET A 230 9.50 -6.04 -16.72
N VAL A 231 8.28 -5.50 -16.58
CA VAL A 231 7.07 -6.14 -17.09
C VAL A 231 6.25 -5.17 -17.94
N ASP A 232 5.57 -5.72 -18.95
CA ASP A 232 4.68 -4.98 -19.84
C ASP A 232 3.30 -4.69 -19.19
N ALA A 233 2.43 -4.01 -19.95
CA ALA A 233 1.05 -3.69 -19.55
C ALA A 233 0.19 -4.93 -19.18
N TYR A 234 0.65 -6.13 -19.49
CA TYR A 234 -0.03 -7.39 -19.15
C TYR A 234 0.67 -8.15 -18.02
N GLY A 235 1.75 -7.58 -17.44
CA GLY A 235 2.55 -8.24 -16.40
C GLY A 235 3.50 -9.33 -16.94
N ARG A 236 3.79 -9.33 -18.24
CA ARG A 236 4.73 -10.27 -18.87
C ARG A 236 6.14 -9.68 -18.83
N PRO A 237 7.18 -10.50 -18.57
CA PRO A 237 8.55 -10.02 -18.65
C PRO A 237 8.87 -9.40 -20.02
N THR A 238 9.62 -8.31 -20.04
CA THR A 238 10.07 -7.63 -21.24
C THR A 238 11.46 -7.04 -21.07
N ASP A 239 12.28 -7.09 -22.09
CA ASP A 239 13.58 -6.41 -22.14
C ASP A 239 13.51 -5.08 -22.92
N ASP A 240 12.33 -4.79 -23.50
CA ASP A 240 12.07 -3.55 -24.23
C ASP A 240 11.60 -2.44 -23.28
N ARG A 241 12.44 -1.42 -23.08
CA ARG A 241 12.13 -0.24 -22.25
C ARG A 241 10.88 0.51 -22.73
N GLY A 242 10.60 0.50 -24.04
CA GLY A 242 9.43 1.17 -24.61
C GLY A 242 8.11 0.47 -24.26
N ARG A 243 8.16 -0.81 -23.85
CA ARG A 243 7.00 -1.61 -23.43
C ARG A 243 6.93 -1.77 -21.93
N CYS A 244 7.92 -1.28 -21.18
CA CYS A 244 7.98 -1.39 -19.75
C CYS A 244 6.88 -0.55 -19.08
N GLU A 245 6.04 -1.16 -18.26
CA GLU A 245 5.03 -0.50 -17.44
C GLU A 245 5.41 -0.50 -15.96
N GLU A 246 6.10 -1.53 -15.52
CA GLU A 246 6.52 -1.68 -14.13
C GLU A 246 7.93 -2.26 -14.04
N MET A 247 8.62 -1.87 -13.00
CA MET A 247 9.98 -2.30 -12.69
C MET A 247 10.01 -2.94 -11.31
N THR A 248 10.65 -4.10 -11.22
CA THR A 248 11.07 -4.71 -9.96
C THR A 248 12.58 -4.62 -9.88
N ILE A 249 13.09 -3.98 -8.84
CA ILE A 249 14.52 -3.71 -8.64
C ILE A 249 14.97 -4.46 -7.40
N ALA A 250 16.06 -5.22 -7.50
CA ALA A 250 16.63 -5.96 -6.38
C ALA A 250 18.13 -5.69 -6.29
N ASN A 251 18.66 -5.60 -5.06
CA ASN A 251 20.10 -5.41 -4.82
C ASN A 251 20.89 -6.73 -4.72
N PHE A 252 20.26 -7.86 -5.08
CA PHE A 252 20.87 -9.20 -5.01
C PHE A 252 20.58 -10.02 -6.27
#